data_5c92ab0af58ff18b5acb3b8fcf74c04e
#
_entry.id   5c92ab0af58ff18b5acb3b8fcf74c04e
#
_cell.length_a   1.000
_cell.length_b   1.000
_cell.length_c   1.000
_cell.angle_alpha   90.00
_cell.angle_beta   90.00
_cell.angle_gamma   90.00
#
_symmetry.space_group_name_H-M   'P 1'
#
loop_
_entity.id
_entity.type
_entity.pdbx_description
1 polymer ?
#
loop_
_entity_poly.entity_id
_entity_poly.type
_entity_poly.pdbx_seq_one_letter_code
_entity_poly.pdbx_strand_id
1 'polypeptide(L)'
;MIRKFSAIFFSVFLMLPLSVSAEMEIFKIGYVVVEKILKEAPQTAASNKKLEKEFKSRTDGLQKKVKAIQKQEKDFNKNSVTMSAADRQKAQKKIQNSKIEIQRIERELREDIDIRRREEIGKLNKK
;
A
#
# COMPACT_ATOMS: atom_id res chain seq x y z
N MET A 1 -6.48 -30.69 68.12
CA MET A 1 -7.19 -29.53 67.52
C MET A 1 -6.37 -29.05 66.34
N ILE A 2 -6.80 -29.38 65.12
CA ILE A 2 -6.06 -29.06 63.90
C ILE A 2 -6.88 -28.04 63.15
N ARG A 3 -6.44 -26.78 63.18
CA ARG A 3 -7.07 -25.68 62.42
C ARG A 3 -6.50 -25.72 61.00
N LYS A 4 -7.35 -26.15 60.05
CA LYS A 4 -7.05 -26.15 58.63
C LYS A 4 -7.15 -24.72 58.11
N PHE A 5 -6.03 -24.07 57.80
CA PHE A 5 -5.98 -22.84 57.04
C PHE A 5 -6.10 -23.20 55.54
N SER A 6 -7.27 -22.91 54.96
CA SER A 6 -7.51 -23.00 53.54
C SER A 6 -6.95 -21.74 52.91
N ALA A 7 -5.82 -21.82 52.23
CA ALA A 7 -5.26 -20.78 51.42
C ALA A 7 -6.03 -20.69 50.12
N ILE A 8 -6.93 -19.72 50.01
CA ILE A 8 -7.59 -19.35 48.75
C ILE A 8 -6.56 -18.60 47.91
N PHE A 9 -5.99 -19.30 46.94
CA PHE A 9 -5.10 -18.71 45.93
C PHE A 9 -5.97 -17.92 44.96
N PHE A 10 -6.09 -16.60 45.20
CA PHE A 10 -6.78 -15.68 44.32
C PHE A 10 -5.86 -15.40 43.14
N SER A 11 -5.97 -16.21 42.08
CA SER A 11 -5.28 -15.97 40.81
C SER A 11 -5.90 -14.77 40.11
N VAL A 12 -5.33 -13.59 40.32
CA VAL A 12 -5.64 -12.41 39.53
C VAL A 12 -5.04 -12.63 38.15
N PHE A 13 -5.85 -13.14 37.24
CA PHE A 13 -5.54 -13.21 35.82
C PHE A 13 -5.55 -11.77 35.28
N LEU A 14 -4.37 -11.17 35.22
CA LEU A 14 -4.12 -9.85 34.67
C LEU A 14 -4.38 -9.91 33.16
N MET A 15 -5.61 -9.63 32.73
CA MET A 15 -5.93 -9.41 31.32
C MET A 15 -5.23 -8.12 30.86
N LEU A 16 -4.02 -8.26 30.34
CA LEU A 16 -3.38 -7.23 29.55
C LEU A 16 -4.19 -7.04 28.27
N PRO A 17 -4.74 -5.85 28.00
CA PRO A 17 -5.27 -5.57 26.68
C PRO A 17 -4.10 -5.57 25.70
N LEU A 18 -4.02 -6.59 24.88
CA LEU A 18 -3.23 -6.56 23.66
C LEU A 18 -3.84 -5.47 22.78
N SER A 19 -3.36 -4.24 22.96
CA SER A 19 -3.56 -3.18 21.99
C SER A 19 -2.83 -3.61 20.73
N VAL A 20 -3.53 -4.34 19.87
CA VAL A 20 -3.12 -4.53 18.48
C VAL A 20 -3.29 -3.14 17.85
N SER A 21 -2.26 -2.33 17.98
CA SER A 21 -2.07 -1.20 17.11
C SER A 21 -1.84 -1.79 15.73
N ALA A 22 -2.91 -1.96 14.96
CA ALA A 22 -2.79 -2.11 13.53
C ALA A 22 -2.17 -0.80 13.04
N GLU A 23 -0.84 -0.73 13.04
CA GLU A 23 -0.12 0.25 12.25
C GLU A 23 -0.62 0.07 10.82
N MET A 24 -1.52 0.98 10.43
CA MET A 24 -1.81 1.17 9.03
C MET A 24 -0.50 1.60 8.40
N GLU A 25 0.22 0.64 7.82
CA GLU A 25 1.31 0.96 6.92
C GLU A 25 0.77 1.94 5.89
N ILE A 26 1.16 3.19 6.05
CA ILE A 26 0.88 4.22 5.07
C ILE A 26 1.55 3.74 3.80
N PHE A 27 0.75 3.25 2.90
CA PHE A 27 1.17 2.84 1.58
C PHE A 27 1.95 3.99 0.93
N LYS A 28 3.26 3.93 1.01
CA LYS A 28 4.17 4.76 0.21
C LYS A 28 4.25 4.17 -1.19
N ILE A 29 3.09 4.21 -1.89
CA ILE A 29 2.93 3.55 -3.16
C ILE A 29 3.34 4.48 -4.31
N GLY A 30 4.10 3.94 -5.20
CA GLY A 30 4.06 4.19 -6.62
C GLY A 30 4.86 5.36 -7.20
N TYR A 31 5.12 6.44 -6.50
CA TYR A 31 5.91 7.53 -7.11
C TYR A 31 7.40 7.18 -7.23
N VAL A 32 7.90 6.48 -6.24
CA VAL A 32 9.33 6.10 -6.16
C VAL A 32 9.70 4.99 -7.15
N VAL A 33 8.73 4.14 -7.56
CA VAL A 33 9.03 2.93 -8.32
C VAL A 33 9.51 3.24 -9.73
N VAL A 34 8.80 4.10 -10.48
CA VAL A 34 9.18 4.40 -11.87
C VAL A 34 10.51 5.15 -11.91
N GLU A 35 10.66 6.17 -11.09
CA GLU A 35 11.89 6.97 -11.03
C GLU A 35 13.08 6.14 -10.54
N LYS A 36 12.87 5.27 -9.53
CA LYS A 36 13.90 4.38 -9.04
C LYS A 36 14.30 3.34 -10.09
N ILE A 37 13.34 2.71 -10.75
CA ILE A 37 13.59 1.75 -11.82
C ILE A 37 14.39 2.40 -12.96
N LEU A 38 14.08 3.63 -13.33
CA LEU A 38 14.77 4.35 -14.39
C LEU A 38 16.18 4.81 -14.00
N LYS A 39 16.42 5.11 -12.71
CA LYS A 39 17.73 5.54 -12.19
C LYS A 39 18.73 4.39 -12.01
N GLU A 40 18.24 3.20 -11.67
CA GLU A 40 19.11 2.04 -11.37
C GLU A 40 19.62 1.32 -12.62
N ALA A 41 19.18 1.70 -13.81
CA ALA A 41 19.62 1.03 -15.04
C ALA A 41 20.73 1.80 -15.76
N PRO A 42 21.75 1.09 -16.28
CA PRO A 42 22.80 1.67 -17.13
C PRO A 42 22.23 1.96 -18.53
N GLN A 43 21.29 2.88 -18.62
CA GLN A 43 20.68 3.30 -19.87
C GLN A 43 21.16 4.70 -20.27
N THR A 44 21.16 4.98 -21.57
CA THR A 44 21.41 6.34 -22.01
C THR A 44 20.30 7.27 -21.49
N ALA A 45 20.66 8.49 -21.12
CA ALA A 45 19.70 9.48 -20.64
C ALA A 45 18.53 9.70 -21.63
N ALA A 46 18.77 9.51 -22.91
CA ALA A 46 17.75 9.60 -23.95
C ALA A 46 16.69 8.48 -23.84
N SER A 47 17.11 7.23 -23.59
CA SER A 47 16.19 6.10 -23.41
C SER A 47 15.35 6.26 -22.15
N ASN A 48 15.95 6.71 -21.05
CA ASN A 48 15.23 6.99 -19.81
C ASN A 48 14.17 8.06 -19.98
N LYS A 49 14.53 9.17 -20.64
CA LYS A 49 13.58 10.27 -20.93
C LYS A 49 12.42 9.84 -21.83
N LYS A 50 12.68 8.94 -22.77
CA LYS A 50 11.64 8.36 -23.64
C LYS A 50 10.67 7.52 -22.84
N LEU A 51 11.16 6.61 -21.99
CA LEU A 51 10.33 5.77 -21.12
C LEU A 51 9.53 6.61 -20.14
N GLU A 52 10.16 7.60 -19.49
CA GLU A 52 9.48 8.51 -18.59
C GLU A 52 8.29 9.20 -19.28
N LYS A 53 8.49 9.72 -20.48
CA LYS A 53 7.42 10.37 -21.27
C LYS A 53 6.31 9.38 -21.64
N GLU A 54 6.67 8.15 -22.06
CA GLU A 54 5.72 7.10 -22.44
C GLU A 54 4.82 6.70 -21.28
N PHE A 55 5.39 6.54 -20.08
CA PHE A 55 4.65 6.08 -18.92
C PHE A 55 4.07 7.18 -18.02
N LYS A 56 4.40 8.45 -18.30
CA LYS A 56 3.97 9.60 -17.48
C LYS A 56 2.47 9.62 -17.20
N SER A 57 1.65 9.48 -18.21
CA SER A 57 0.19 9.55 -18.07
C SER A 57 -0.35 8.44 -17.14
N ARG A 58 0.20 7.22 -17.27
CA ARG A 58 -0.20 6.08 -16.43
C ARG A 58 0.27 6.26 -14.98
N THR A 59 1.46 6.77 -14.79
CA THR A 59 2.02 7.10 -13.47
C THR A 59 1.21 8.20 -12.79
N ASP A 60 0.88 9.27 -13.50
CA ASP A 60 0.04 10.36 -12.99
C ASP A 60 -1.37 9.84 -12.63
N GLY A 61 -1.94 8.95 -13.43
CA GLY A 61 -3.21 8.30 -13.17
C GLY A 61 -3.19 7.44 -11.90
N LEU A 62 -2.15 6.64 -11.72
CA LEU A 62 -1.94 5.85 -10.52
C LEU A 62 -1.81 6.76 -9.28
N GLN A 63 -1.01 7.82 -9.36
CA GLN A 63 -0.82 8.77 -8.27
C GLN A 63 -2.14 9.45 -7.85
N LYS A 64 -3.00 9.80 -8.81
CA LYS A 64 -4.34 10.33 -8.51
C LYS A 64 -5.20 9.31 -7.75
N LYS A 65 -5.17 8.03 -8.14
CA LYS A 65 -5.90 6.96 -7.44
C LYS A 65 -5.37 6.79 -6.00
N VAL A 66 -4.06 6.81 -5.80
CA VAL A 66 -3.44 6.73 -4.46
C VAL A 66 -3.88 7.89 -3.58
N LYS A 67 -3.83 9.13 -4.07
CA LYS A 67 -4.31 10.30 -3.33
C LYS A 67 -5.80 10.21 -2.98
N ALA A 68 -6.62 9.69 -3.89
CA ALA A 68 -8.05 9.51 -3.66
C ALA A 68 -8.33 8.50 -2.55
N ILE A 69 -7.60 7.36 -2.52
CA ILE A 69 -7.78 6.35 -1.47
C ILE A 69 -7.30 6.87 -0.12
N GLN A 70 -6.17 7.58 -0.05
CA GLN A 70 -5.68 8.20 1.17
C GLN A 70 -6.70 9.19 1.77
N LYS A 71 -7.36 9.96 0.90
CA LYS A 71 -8.47 10.83 1.33
C LYS A 71 -9.64 10.03 1.87
N GLN A 72 -10.07 8.97 1.18
CA GLN A 72 -11.17 8.11 1.63
C GLN A 72 -10.87 7.45 2.98
N GLU A 73 -9.64 6.99 3.21
CA GLU A 73 -9.20 6.44 4.50
C GLU A 73 -9.25 7.48 5.61
N LYS A 74 -8.74 8.68 5.33
CA LYS A 74 -8.78 9.79 6.28
C LYS A 74 -10.21 10.18 6.65
N ASP A 75 -11.09 10.27 5.66
CA ASP A 75 -12.50 10.58 5.85
C ASP A 75 -13.21 9.46 6.62
N PHE A 76 -12.92 8.20 6.31
CA PHE A 76 -13.43 7.04 7.03
C PHE A 76 -12.99 7.06 8.51
N ASN A 77 -11.71 7.27 8.78
CA ASN A 77 -11.18 7.32 10.15
C ASN A 77 -11.85 8.42 11.00
N LYS A 78 -12.14 9.57 10.38
CA LYS A 78 -12.83 10.66 11.07
C LYS A 78 -14.30 10.36 11.37
N ASN A 79 -15.01 9.71 10.42
CA ASN A 79 -16.44 9.60 10.45
C ASN A 79 -16.94 8.22 10.90
N SER A 80 -16.06 7.21 11.00
CA SER A 80 -16.43 5.82 11.30
C SER A 80 -17.19 5.66 12.61
N VAL A 81 -16.94 6.54 13.59
CA VAL A 81 -17.59 6.49 14.91
C VAL A 81 -19.08 6.84 14.82
N THR A 82 -19.45 7.72 13.87
CA THR A 82 -20.83 8.19 13.67
C THR A 82 -21.59 7.42 12.59
N MET A 83 -20.89 6.54 11.84
CA MET A 83 -21.50 5.74 10.78
C MET A 83 -22.28 4.57 11.33
N SER A 84 -23.36 4.18 10.64
CA SER A 84 -24.06 2.92 10.90
C SER A 84 -23.10 1.74 10.65
N ALA A 85 -23.38 0.59 11.27
CA ALA A 85 -22.57 -0.63 11.06
C ALA A 85 -22.53 -1.04 9.57
N ALA A 86 -23.67 -0.92 8.87
CA ALA A 86 -23.77 -1.24 7.44
C ALA A 86 -22.92 -0.29 6.57
N ASP A 87 -22.99 1.02 6.83
CA ASP A 87 -22.22 2.01 6.07
C ASP A 87 -20.73 1.87 6.33
N ARG A 88 -20.33 1.58 7.56
CA ARG A 88 -18.94 1.31 7.93
C ARG A 88 -18.39 0.13 7.15
N GLN A 89 -19.11 -0.99 7.13
CA GLN A 89 -18.72 -2.18 6.39
C GLN A 89 -18.60 -1.91 4.89
N LYS A 90 -19.57 -1.17 4.32
CA LYS A 90 -19.55 -0.78 2.90
C LYS A 90 -18.35 0.10 2.57
N ALA A 91 -18.06 1.09 3.41
CA ALA A 91 -16.89 1.97 3.24
C ALA A 91 -15.57 1.21 3.33
N GLN A 92 -15.42 0.32 4.33
CA GLN A 92 -14.23 -0.54 4.46
C GLN A 92 -14.01 -1.41 3.23
N LYS A 93 -15.08 -2.07 2.74
CA LYS A 93 -15.01 -2.90 1.54
C LYS A 93 -14.59 -2.09 0.31
N LYS A 94 -15.12 -0.87 0.15
CA LYS A 94 -14.75 0.03 -0.94
C LYS A 94 -13.26 0.41 -0.87
N ILE A 95 -12.76 0.77 0.30
CA ILE A 95 -11.35 1.09 0.54
C ILE A 95 -10.48 -0.12 0.19
N GLN A 96 -10.82 -1.30 0.69
CA GLN A 96 -10.07 -2.53 0.42
C GLN A 96 -10.01 -2.85 -1.08
N ASN A 97 -11.14 -2.78 -1.78
CA ASN A 97 -11.17 -3.03 -3.22
C ASN A 97 -10.31 -2.02 -4.00
N SER A 98 -10.34 -0.75 -3.60
CA SER A 98 -9.49 0.28 -4.22
C SER A 98 -8.00 0.04 -3.98
N LYS A 99 -7.61 -0.47 -2.81
CA LYS A 99 -6.23 -0.87 -2.53
C LYS A 99 -5.76 -2.02 -3.44
N ILE A 100 -6.58 -3.05 -3.57
CA ILE A 100 -6.31 -4.19 -4.46
C ILE A 100 -6.14 -3.71 -5.90
N GLU A 101 -7.01 -2.83 -6.36
CA GLU A 101 -6.94 -2.25 -7.71
C GLU A 101 -5.64 -1.45 -7.92
N ILE A 102 -5.23 -0.64 -6.96
CA ILE A 102 -3.97 0.11 -7.00
C ILE A 102 -2.79 -0.85 -7.12
N GLN A 103 -2.72 -1.89 -6.27
CA GLN A 103 -1.66 -2.89 -6.31
C GLN A 103 -1.59 -3.61 -7.67
N ARG A 104 -2.74 -3.92 -8.27
CA ARG A 104 -2.80 -4.52 -9.60
C ARG A 104 -2.21 -3.58 -10.66
N ILE A 105 -2.65 -2.32 -10.69
CA ILE A 105 -2.16 -1.30 -11.63
C ILE A 105 -0.65 -1.07 -11.47
N GLU A 106 -0.14 -1.04 -10.24
CA GLU A 106 1.28 -0.90 -9.98
C GLU A 106 2.11 -2.04 -10.55
N ARG A 107 1.65 -3.27 -10.33
CA ARG A 107 2.33 -4.45 -10.85
C ARG A 107 2.36 -4.42 -12.37
N GLU A 108 1.21 -4.20 -13.02
CA GLU A 108 1.12 -4.09 -14.47
C GLU A 108 2.02 -2.98 -15.03
N LEU A 109 2.01 -1.81 -14.40
CA LEU A 109 2.86 -0.69 -14.80
C LEU A 109 4.35 -1.04 -14.69
N ARG A 110 4.76 -1.70 -13.62
CA ARG A 110 6.14 -2.16 -13.42
C ARG A 110 6.56 -3.17 -14.47
N GLU A 111 5.73 -4.16 -14.74
CA GLU A 111 5.99 -5.19 -15.75
C GLU A 111 6.14 -4.57 -17.15
N ASP A 112 5.27 -3.65 -17.53
CA ASP A 112 5.33 -2.95 -18.80
C ASP A 112 6.59 -2.09 -18.95
N ILE A 113 6.99 -1.37 -17.89
CA ILE A 113 8.23 -0.60 -17.88
C ILE A 113 9.44 -1.52 -18.05
N ASP A 114 9.47 -2.67 -17.38
CA ASP A 114 10.58 -3.62 -17.48
C ASP A 114 10.67 -4.26 -18.87
N ILE A 115 9.53 -4.53 -19.51
CA ILE A 115 9.47 -5.02 -20.89
C ILE A 115 10.03 -3.96 -21.84
N ARG A 116 9.51 -2.74 -21.76
CA ARG A 116 9.94 -1.62 -22.63
C ARG A 116 11.40 -1.26 -22.44
N ARG A 117 11.90 -1.34 -21.22
CA ARG A 117 13.32 -1.15 -20.93
C ARG A 117 14.18 -2.18 -21.64
N ARG A 118 13.83 -3.47 -21.57
CA ARG A 118 14.57 -4.53 -22.26
C ARG A 118 14.57 -4.34 -23.78
N GLU A 119 13.46 -3.90 -24.35
CA GLU A 119 13.38 -3.56 -25.78
C GLU A 119 14.32 -2.41 -26.17
N GLU A 120 14.37 -1.34 -25.37
CA GLU A 120 15.26 -0.20 -25.65
C GLU A 120 16.75 -0.60 -25.53
N ILE A 121 17.11 -1.41 -24.53
CA ILE A 121 18.46 -1.98 -24.41
C ILE A 121 18.80 -2.86 -25.63
N GLY A 122 17.88 -3.72 -26.04
CA GLY A 122 18.08 -4.58 -27.21
C GLY A 122 18.29 -3.80 -28.51
N LYS A 123 17.71 -2.62 -28.65
CA LYS A 123 17.95 -1.72 -29.80
C LYS A 123 19.34 -1.08 -29.76
N LEU A 124 19.86 -0.76 -28.57
CA LEU A 124 21.19 -0.18 -28.41
C LEU A 124 22.31 -1.19 -28.74
N ASN A 125 22.10 -2.46 -28.42
CA ASN A 125 23.08 -3.52 -28.66
C ASN A 125 23.11 -4.00 -30.12
N LYS A 126 22.21 -3.55 -30.97
CA LYS A 126 22.19 -3.91 -32.42
C LYS A 126 22.86 -2.87 -33.32
N LYS A 127 23.39 -1.81 -32.76
CA LYS A 127 24.20 -0.79 -33.44
C LYS A 127 25.67 -1.03 -33.21
#